data_f769c4a9e282f047902d1e032f5da52d
#
_entry.id   f769c4a9e282f047902d1e032f5da52d
#
_cell.length_a   1.000
_cell.length_b   1.000
_cell.length_c   1.000
_cell.angle_alpha   90.00
_cell.angle_beta   90.00
_cell.angle_gamma   90.00
#
_symmetry.space_group_name_H-M   'P 1'
#
loop_
_entity.id
_entity.type
_entity.pdbx_description
1 polymer ?
#
loop_
_entity_poly.entity_id
_entity_poly.type
_entity_poly.pdbx_seq_one_letter_code
_entity_poly.pdbx_strand_id
1 'polypeptide(L)'
;MELNTIKPADGAKKNKRRVGRGIGSGLGKTAGRGHKGQKSRKGGYHKVGFEGGQMPMHRRLPKRGFVSLTKGENAEVRLYELEAISVDEIDLLVLKQAGIIPGAANSAKIFLAGDISKAVKLRGIAVTKGARTAIEAAGGSIAE
;
A
#
# COMPACT_ATOMS: atom_id res chain seq x y z
N MET A 1 2.35 27.18 17.75
CA MET A 1 2.75 27.08 16.34
C MET A 1 2.09 28.24 15.61
N GLU A 2 2.85 29.13 15.05
CA GLU A 2 2.33 30.29 14.33
C GLU A 2 2.42 30.05 12.82
N LEU A 3 1.55 30.70 12.05
CA LEU A 3 1.51 30.52 10.58
C LEU A 3 2.85 30.82 9.89
N ASN A 4 3.61 31.76 10.41
CA ASN A 4 4.92 32.14 9.90
C ASN A 4 6.03 31.12 10.23
N THR A 5 5.81 30.21 11.19
CA THR A 5 6.77 29.17 11.58
C THR A 5 6.54 27.84 10.87
N ILE A 6 5.44 27.73 10.11
CA ILE A 6 5.12 26.51 9.33
C ILE A 6 6.07 26.42 8.14
N LYS A 7 6.98 25.46 8.19
CA LYS A 7 7.91 25.15 7.10
C LYS A 7 8.02 23.63 6.92
N PRO A 8 8.30 23.18 5.71
CA PRO A 8 8.54 21.75 5.49
C PRO A 8 9.78 21.29 6.26
N ALA A 9 9.82 20.03 6.63
CA ALA A 9 11.00 19.42 7.26
C ALA A 9 12.26 19.60 6.38
N ASP A 10 13.41 19.62 7.01
CA ASP A 10 14.68 19.77 6.30
C ASP A 10 14.87 18.64 5.28
N GLY A 11 15.20 18.99 4.03
CA GLY A 11 15.33 18.06 2.92
C GLY A 11 14.02 17.68 2.20
N ALA A 12 12.84 18.05 2.72
CA ALA A 12 11.55 17.78 2.06
C ALA A 12 11.39 18.55 0.74
N LYS A 13 11.96 19.74 0.65
CA LYS A 13 12.02 20.54 -0.59
C LYS A 13 13.43 20.61 -1.11
N LYS A 14 13.63 20.10 -2.33
CA LYS A 14 14.91 20.23 -3.05
C LYS A 14 14.83 21.37 -4.05
N ASN A 15 15.92 22.13 -4.20
CA ASN A 15 16.03 23.15 -5.23
C ASN A 15 15.88 22.53 -6.63
N LYS A 16 15.09 23.19 -7.49
CA LYS A 16 14.89 22.75 -8.86
C LYS A 16 16.23 22.74 -9.62
N ARG A 17 16.60 21.58 -10.13
CA ARG A 17 17.82 21.42 -10.92
C ARG A 17 17.68 22.15 -12.27
N ARG A 18 18.57 23.10 -12.55
CA ARG A 18 18.59 23.84 -13.81
C ARG A 18 19.65 23.25 -14.73
N VAL A 19 19.20 22.56 -15.78
CA VAL A 19 20.08 21.92 -16.75
C VAL A 19 20.54 22.90 -17.85
N GLY A 20 21.67 22.64 -18.49
CA GLY A 20 22.21 23.48 -19.56
C GLY A 20 22.69 24.88 -19.12
N ARG A 21 23.13 25.04 -17.85
CA ARG A 21 23.59 26.31 -17.26
C ARG A 21 25.07 26.27 -16.88
N GLY A 22 25.93 25.94 -17.87
CA GLY A 22 27.37 25.93 -17.73
C GLY A 22 27.94 24.56 -17.33
N ILE A 23 29.19 24.35 -17.66
CA ILE A 23 29.91 23.09 -17.41
C ILE A 23 30.17 22.84 -15.93
N GLY A 24 30.39 23.90 -15.14
CA GLY A 24 30.62 23.79 -13.71
C GLY A 24 29.44 23.20 -12.92
N SER A 25 28.22 23.24 -13.48
CA SER A 25 27.04 22.60 -12.87
C SER A 25 27.01 21.07 -13.02
N GLY A 26 27.89 20.48 -13.82
CA GLY A 26 27.86 19.06 -14.19
C GLY A 26 26.74 18.69 -15.18
N LEU A 27 25.84 19.61 -15.48
CA LEU A 27 24.69 19.43 -16.36
C LEU A 27 24.65 20.46 -17.50
N GLY A 28 25.82 20.99 -17.86
CA GLY A 28 26.00 21.87 -19.01
C GLY A 28 25.84 21.14 -20.34
N LYS A 29 26.01 21.86 -21.44
CA LYS A 29 25.99 21.34 -22.81
C LYS A 29 24.78 20.47 -23.15
N THR A 30 24.89 19.18 -23.00
CA THR A 30 23.82 18.19 -23.33
C THR A 30 22.83 17.96 -22.20
N ALA A 31 22.96 18.68 -21.09
CA ALA A 31 22.01 18.58 -19.95
C ALA A 31 21.86 17.17 -19.35
N GLY A 32 22.91 16.33 -19.45
CA GLY A 32 22.91 14.96 -18.99
C GLY A 32 22.21 13.95 -19.92
N ARG A 33 21.77 14.38 -21.12
CA ARG A 33 21.07 13.50 -22.07
C ARG A 33 21.98 12.77 -23.06
N GLY A 34 23.28 13.10 -23.07
CA GLY A 34 24.23 12.59 -24.06
C GLY A 34 24.04 13.27 -25.45
N HIS A 35 24.64 12.72 -26.49
CA HIS A 35 24.59 13.34 -27.79
C HIS A 35 23.40 12.83 -28.58
N LYS A 36 23.33 11.98 -29.38
CA LYS A 36 22.23 11.51 -30.24
C LYS A 36 21.30 10.53 -29.53
N GLY A 37 20.24 10.14 -30.20
CA GLY A 37 19.27 9.14 -29.72
C GLY A 37 17.89 9.68 -29.40
N GLN A 38 16.93 8.78 -29.29
CA GLN A 38 15.53 9.10 -29.06
C GLN A 38 15.32 9.87 -27.74
N LYS A 39 16.02 9.49 -26.67
CA LYS A 39 15.90 10.10 -25.34
C LYS A 39 16.48 11.52 -25.24
N SER A 40 17.38 11.90 -26.16
CA SER A 40 17.99 13.24 -26.16
C SER A 40 17.17 14.28 -26.92
N ARG A 41 16.14 13.90 -27.61
CA ARG A 41 15.25 14.83 -28.36
C ARG A 41 14.21 15.46 -27.43
N LYS A 42 13.63 16.57 -27.87
CA LYS A 42 12.45 17.17 -27.21
C LYS A 42 11.31 16.16 -27.28
N GLY A 43 10.67 15.86 -26.14
CA GLY A 43 9.66 14.81 -26.09
C GLY A 43 10.19 13.38 -26.22
N GLY A 44 11.52 13.20 -26.11
CA GLY A 44 12.14 11.86 -26.15
C GLY A 44 11.51 10.91 -25.15
N TYR A 45 11.00 9.79 -25.63
CA TYR A 45 10.20 8.83 -24.89
C TYR A 45 10.83 7.46 -24.90
N HIS A 46 10.75 6.75 -23.80
CA HIS A 46 11.11 5.34 -23.73
C HIS A 46 9.86 4.48 -23.82
N LYS A 47 9.74 3.73 -24.89
CA LYS A 47 8.60 2.81 -25.08
C LYS A 47 8.64 1.72 -24.01
N VAL A 48 7.65 1.73 -23.10
CA VAL A 48 7.56 0.72 -22.06
C VAL A 48 7.20 -0.64 -22.69
N GLY A 49 7.97 -1.68 -22.33
CA GLY A 49 7.75 -3.03 -22.86
C GLY A 49 8.06 -3.22 -24.34
N PHE A 50 8.83 -2.31 -24.96
CA PHE A 50 9.28 -2.47 -26.34
C PHE A 50 10.46 -3.44 -26.40
N GLU A 51 10.34 -4.48 -27.21
CA GLU A 51 11.31 -5.58 -27.37
C GLU A 51 11.97 -5.58 -28.76
N GLY A 52 12.37 -4.41 -29.27
CA GLY A 52 13.09 -4.30 -30.54
C GLY A 52 12.28 -4.65 -31.80
N GLY A 53 10.95 -4.69 -31.71
CA GLY A 53 10.05 -5.12 -32.79
C GLY A 53 9.49 -6.54 -32.61
N GLN A 54 10.05 -7.33 -31.71
CA GLN A 54 9.43 -8.58 -31.25
C GLN A 54 8.12 -8.29 -30.53
N MET A 55 7.12 -9.21 -30.63
CA MET A 55 5.87 -9.07 -29.93
C MET A 55 6.10 -8.94 -28.41
N PRO A 56 5.72 -7.82 -27.77
CA PRO A 56 5.95 -7.61 -26.35
C PRO A 56 5.30 -8.70 -25.48
N MET A 57 5.94 -9.04 -24.36
CA MET A 57 5.49 -10.13 -23.47
C MET A 57 4.02 -9.98 -23.07
N HIS A 58 3.57 -8.77 -22.75
CA HIS A 58 2.17 -8.51 -22.34
C HIS A 58 1.14 -8.78 -23.46
N ARG A 59 1.56 -8.86 -24.72
CA ARG A 59 0.72 -9.22 -25.87
C ARG A 59 0.91 -10.70 -26.28
N ARG A 60 2.06 -11.26 -26.00
CA ARG A 60 2.43 -12.65 -26.33
C ARG A 60 1.79 -13.66 -25.38
N LEU A 61 1.66 -13.28 -24.11
CA LEU A 61 1.00 -14.11 -23.10
C LEU A 61 -0.51 -13.99 -23.20
N PRO A 62 -1.27 -15.11 -23.12
CA PRO A 62 -2.71 -15.05 -23.10
C PRO A 62 -3.22 -14.39 -21.82
N LYS A 63 -4.25 -13.58 -21.94
CA LYS A 63 -4.97 -13.02 -20.78
C LYS A 63 -5.71 -14.14 -20.07
N ARG A 64 -5.63 -14.20 -18.76
CA ARG A 64 -6.31 -15.22 -17.93
C ARG A 64 -7.01 -14.58 -16.75
N GLY A 65 -8.08 -15.25 -16.29
CA GLY A 65 -8.80 -14.89 -15.10
C GLY A 65 -9.72 -13.69 -15.25
N PHE A 66 -10.40 -13.41 -14.18
CA PHE A 66 -11.29 -12.25 -14.03
C PHE A 66 -11.05 -11.56 -12.67
N VAL A 67 -11.45 -10.32 -12.55
CA VAL A 67 -11.42 -9.60 -11.28
C VAL A 67 -12.79 -9.73 -10.65
N SER A 68 -12.86 -10.37 -9.47
CA SER A 68 -14.09 -10.46 -8.69
C SER A 68 -14.48 -9.08 -8.17
N LEU A 69 -15.69 -8.63 -8.43
CA LEU A 69 -16.24 -7.37 -7.93
C LEU A 69 -16.45 -7.41 -6.40
N THR A 70 -16.84 -8.58 -5.88
CA THR A 70 -17.12 -8.78 -4.45
C THR A 70 -15.88 -9.03 -3.59
N LYS A 71 -14.70 -9.17 -4.21
CA LYS A 71 -13.46 -9.39 -3.45
C LYS A 71 -13.15 -8.27 -2.45
N GLY A 72 -13.46 -7.01 -2.82
CA GLY A 72 -13.25 -5.85 -1.97
C GLY A 72 -14.21 -5.73 -0.78
N GLU A 73 -15.31 -6.49 -0.79
CA GLU A 73 -16.31 -6.49 0.28
C GLU A 73 -15.92 -7.37 1.47
N ASN A 74 -15.00 -8.31 1.26
CA ASN A 74 -14.51 -9.22 2.28
C ASN A 74 -13.10 -8.79 2.70
N ALA A 75 -12.93 -8.41 3.96
CA ALA A 75 -11.64 -8.01 4.51
C ALA A 75 -10.98 -9.16 5.28
N GLU A 76 -9.67 -9.24 5.16
CA GLU A 76 -8.84 -10.15 5.94
C GLU A 76 -8.14 -9.34 7.04
N VAL A 77 -8.22 -9.82 8.28
CA VAL A 77 -7.62 -9.19 9.46
C VAL A 77 -6.63 -10.16 10.08
N ARG A 78 -5.44 -9.72 10.35
CA ARG A 78 -4.41 -10.50 11.02
C ARG A 78 -4.57 -10.41 12.52
N LEU A 79 -4.26 -11.50 13.23
CA LEU A 79 -4.46 -11.57 14.67
C LEU A 79 -3.72 -10.46 15.43
N TYR A 80 -2.47 -10.17 15.07
CA TYR A 80 -1.68 -9.12 15.72
C TYR A 80 -2.24 -7.69 15.53
N GLU A 81 -3.04 -7.45 14.47
CA GLU A 81 -3.65 -6.14 14.23
C GLU A 81 -4.67 -5.76 15.29
N LEU A 82 -5.24 -6.77 15.97
CA LEU A 82 -6.19 -6.55 17.07
C LEU A 82 -5.54 -5.94 18.32
N GLU A 83 -4.23 -6.14 18.52
CA GLU A 83 -3.52 -5.54 19.66
C GLU A 83 -3.46 -4.02 19.60
N ALA A 84 -3.47 -3.45 18.39
CA ALA A 84 -3.46 -2.01 18.17
C ALA A 84 -4.78 -1.32 18.56
N ILE A 85 -5.85 -2.10 18.76
CA ILE A 85 -7.17 -1.57 19.10
C ILE A 85 -7.26 -1.40 20.62
N SER A 86 -7.63 -0.20 21.06
CA SER A 86 -7.76 0.14 22.49
C SER A 86 -9.10 -0.31 23.11
N VAL A 87 -10.08 -0.69 22.28
CA VAL A 87 -11.43 -1.08 22.71
C VAL A 87 -11.46 -2.60 22.92
N ASP A 88 -12.15 -3.06 23.97
CA ASP A 88 -12.24 -4.48 24.32
C ASP A 88 -13.27 -5.24 23.49
N GLU A 89 -14.36 -4.59 23.06
CA GLU A 89 -15.36 -5.17 22.17
C GLU A 89 -15.12 -4.70 20.73
N ILE A 90 -14.84 -5.65 19.85
CA ILE A 90 -14.44 -5.39 18.45
C ILE A 90 -15.55 -5.89 17.53
N ASP A 91 -16.17 -4.97 16.83
CA ASP A 91 -17.10 -5.22 15.74
C ASP A 91 -16.54 -4.73 14.40
N LEU A 92 -17.30 -4.88 13.33
CA LEU A 92 -16.91 -4.41 11.99
C LEU A 92 -16.71 -2.89 11.95
N LEU A 93 -17.48 -2.12 12.72
CA LEU A 93 -17.38 -0.66 12.75
C LEU A 93 -16.09 -0.21 13.43
N VAL A 94 -15.73 -0.83 14.54
CA VAL A 94 -14.46 -0.57 15.25
C VAL A 94 -13.27 -0.84 14.34
N LEU A 95 -13.28 -1.94 13.58
CA LEU A 95 -12.22 -2.25 12.62
C LEU A 95 -12.10 -1.21 11.49
N LYS A 96 -13.23 -0.66 11.02
CA LYS A 96 -13.26 0.43 10.05
C LYS A 96 -12.71 1.74 10.62
N GLN A 97 -13.11 2.09 11.84
CA GLN A 97 -12.66 3.31 12.53
C GLN A 97 -11.16 3.26 12.85
N ALA A 98 -10.66 2.08 13.22
CA ALA A 98 -9.23 1.85 13.42
C ALA A 98 -8.42 1.84 12.10
N GLY A 99 -9.08 1.85 10.94
CA GLY A 99 -8.42 1.83 9.63
C GLY A 99 -7.78 0.49 9.26
N ILE A 100 -8.08 -0.59 9.99
CA ILE A 100 -7.56 -1.95 9.73
C ILE A 100 -8.22 -2.53 8.47
N ILE A 101 -9.51 -2.25 8.28
CA ILE A 101 -10.24 -2.70 7.10
C ILE A 101 -10.78 -1.51 6.28
N PRO A 102 -10.95 -1.67 4.96
CA PRO A 102 -11.53 -0.64 4.11
C PRO A 102 -12.98 -0.32 4.53
N GLY A 103 -13.39 0.94 4.40
CA GLY A 103 -14.77 1.36 4.68
C GLY A 103 -15.83 0.63 3.86
N ALA A 104 -15.49 0.17 2.65
CA ALA A 104 -16.38 -0.58 1.76
C ALA A 104 -16.54 -2.07 2.14
N ALA A 105 -15.78 -2.58 3.12
CA ALA A 105 -15.88 -3.97 3.54
C ALA A 105 -17.24 -4.25 4.21
N ASN A 106 -17.93 -5.30 3.79
CA ASN A 106 -19.20 -5.77 4.34
C ASN A 106 -19.02 -6.91 5.33
N SER A 107 -17.87 -7.59 5.29
CA SER A 107 -17.51 -8.65 6.22
C SER A 107 -16.01 -8.66 6.49
N ALA A 108 -15.61 -9.25 7.62
CA ALA A 108 -14.23 -9.44 7.99
C ALA A 108 -14.00 -10.86 8.50
N LYS A 109 -12.79 -11.39 8.22
CA LYS A 109 -12.37 -12.69 8.71
C LYS A 109 -10.98 -12.58 9.34
N ILE A 110 -10.87 -13.00 10.58
CA ILE A 110 -9.61 -13.02 11.32
C ILE A 110 -8.89 -14.35 11.08
N PHE A 111 -7.62 -14.28 10.74
CA PHE A 111 -6.76 -15.44 10.58
C PHE A 111 -5.51 -15.35 11.47
N LEU A 112 -4.97 -16.53 11.77
CA LEU A 112 -3.79 -16.66 12.62
C LEU A 112 -2.56 -16.09 11.90
N ALA A 113 -2.09 -14.95 12.40
CA ALA A 113 -0.83 -14.32 12.00
C ALA A 113 -0.31 -13.50 13.17
N GLY A 114 0.85 -13.85 13.67
CA GLY A 114 1.42 -13.29 14.90
C GLY A 114 0.71 -13.78 16.16
N ASP A 115 1.09 -13.19 17.29
CA ASP A 115 0.56 -13.54 18.60
C ASP A 115 -0.38 -12.46 19.11
N ILE A 116 -1.24 -12.78 20.06
CA ILE A 116 -2.10 -11.85 20.78
C ILE A 116 -1.94 -12.08 22.27
N SER A 117 -1.67 -11.02 23.01
CA SER A 117 -1.54 -11.03 24.46
C SER A 117 -2.76 -10.43 25.18
N LYS A 118 -3.56 -9.66 24.45
CA LYS A 118 -4.73 -8.95 24.97
C LYS A 118 -6.00 -9.80 24.83
N ALA A 119 -6.80 -9.86 25.91
CA ALA A 119 -8.15 -10.45 25.86
C ALA A 119 -9.08 -9.53 25.06
N VAL A 120 -9.68 -10.04 23.98
CA VAL A 120 -10.58 -9.30 23.10
C VAL A 120 -11.93 -10.00 22.97
N LYS A 121 -13.01 -9.22 22.84
CA LYS A 121 -14.35 -9.73 22.57
C LYS A 121 -14.71 -9.42 21.13
N LEU A 122 -14.94 -10.44 20.32
CA LEU A 122 -15.31 -10.29 18.91
C LEU A 122 -16.81 -10.45 18.73
N ARG A 123 -17.43 -9.59 17.93
CA ARG A 123 -18.85 -9.65 17.62
C ARG A 123 -19.10 -9.58 16.12
N GLY A 124 -19.79 -10.60 15.58
CA GLY A 124 -20.16 -10.63 14.16
C GLY A 124 -18.98 -10.68 13.17
N ILE A 125 -17.83 -11.20 13.59
CA ILE A 125 -16.64 -11.33 12.77
C ILE A 125 -16.27 -12.81 12.65
N ALA A 126 -16.05 -13.29 11.42
CA ALA A 126 -15.63 -14.65 11.20
C ALA A 126 -14.18 -14.89 11.67
N VAL A 127 -13.92 -16.03 12.27
CA VAL A 127 -12.60 -16.38 12.81
C VAL A 127 -12.17 -17.76 12.32
N THR A 128 -10.92 -17.91 11.91
CA THR A 128 -10.36 -19.23 11.55
C THR A 128 -10.12 -20.09 12.81
N LYS A 129 -10.08 -21.41 12.65
CA LYS A 129 -9.88 -22.32 13.78
C LYS A 129 -8.63 -22.00 14.62
N GLY A 130 -7.49 -21.75 13.96
CA GLY A 130 -6.25 -21.40 14.68
C GLY A 130 -6.31 -20.04 15.39
N ALA A 131 -6.95 -19.03 14.81
CA ALA A 131 -7.12 -17.74 15.47
C ALA A 131 -8.10 -17.83 16.65
N ARG A 132 -9.15 -18.65 16.55
CA ARG A 132 -10.09 -18.92 17.66
C ARG A 132 -9.34 -19.48 18.87
N THR A 133 -8.54 -20.53 18.68
CA THR A 133 -7.75 -21.13 19.77
C THR A 133 -6.80 -20.12 20.42
N ALA A 134 -6.16 -19.26 19.64
CA ALA A 134 -5.25 -18.23 20.17
C ALA A 134 -6.00 -17.14 20.96
N ILE A 135 -7.17 -16.70 20.49
CA ILE A 135 -8.01 -15.69 21.16
C ILE A 135 -8.55 -16.25 22.49
N GLU A 136 -9.06 -17.49 22.49
CA GLU A 136 -9.54 -18.16 23.68
C GLU A 136 -8.42 -18.39 24.71
N ALA A 137 -7.22 -18.76 24.26
CA ALA A 137 -6.03 -18.90 25.11
C ALA A 137 -5.61 -17.56 25.75
N ALA A 138 -5.79 -16.44 25.06
CA ALA A 138 -5.56 -15.09 25.59
C ALA A 138 -6.72 -14.57 26.48
N GLY A 139 -7.76 -15.39 26.73
CA GLY A 139 -8.91 -15.03 27.57
C GLY A 139 -10.00 -14.22 26.84
N GLY A 140 -9.95 -14.15 25.51
CA GLY A 140 -10.95 -13.50 24.70
C GLY A 140 -12.22 -14.35 24.48
N SER A 141 -13.27 -13.73 23.92
CA SER A 141 -14.53 -14.40 23.60
C SER A 141 -15.00 -14.03 22.20
N ILE A 142 -15.70 -14.96 21.55
CA ILE A 142 -16.21 -14.78 20.18
C ILE A 142 -17.73 -14.98 20.22
N ALA A 143 -18.48 -13.90 19.94
CA ALA A 143 -19.93 -13.91 19.77
C ALA A 143 -20.23 -13.90 18.25
N GLU A 144 -20.97 -14.90 17.80
CA GLU A 144 -21.43 -15.03 16.42
C GLU A 144 -22.59 -14.06 16.11
#